data_c10cf47dad68c87b8e46bc8310d5ad09
#
_entry.id   c10cf47dad68c87b8e46bc8310d5ad09
#
_cell.length_a   1.000
_cell.length_b   1.000
_cell.length_c   1.000
_cell.angle_alpha   90.00
_cell.angle_beta   90.00
_cell.angle_gamma   90.00
#
_symmetry.space_group_name_H-M   'P 1'
#
loop_
_entity.id
_entity.type
_entity.pdbx_description
1 polymer ?
#
loop_
_entity_poly.entity_id
_entity_poly.type
_entity_poly.pdbx_seq_one_letter_code
_entity_poly.pdbx_strand_id
1 'polypeptide(L)'
;MKKAKNEALMLAKYIHNWICIYTPSIRSNSQHTIRSYTVTLSLFVSFLEKEKKIVSSSLNYECFSKAYIEEWILWLQQNRNCCRETCNLRIAALRAFLKYLAEQDLTFLSLYQNATLIPRQKTIRKKITGMSKNAIKALMSIPDPSTKTGQRDLVLLVVLYCTAARIDEVLSIKIRQLHLDVNKPYITVIGKGGKIRTLYVLPKAVAHLKKYLREFHAAEPNPEAYVFYSRNKGTLGKMCSEGVNKQLKKYAAAAHAICNEVPVDLHAHQIRHAKASHWLEDGMNIVQISFLLGHANLHTTMIYLDITTEQE
;
A
#
# COMPACT_ATOMS: atom_id res chain seq x y z
N MET A 1 40.03 -2.42 -18.49
CA MET A 1 39.58 -1.23 -17.73
C MET A 1 38.64 -0.31 -18.53
N LYS A 2 38.99 0.22 -19.72
CA LYS A 2 38.07 1.13 -20.47
C LYS A 2 36.72 0.49 -20.84
N LYS A 3 36.67 -0.79 -21.26
CA LYS A 3 35.42 -1.49 -21.63
C LYS A 3 34.46 -1.61 -20.43
N ALA A 4 34.92 -2.07 -19.26
CA ALA A 4 34.10 -2.20 -18.03
C ALA A 4 33.55 -0.85 -17.55
N LYS A 5 34.33 0.22 -17.64
CA LYS A 5 33.88 1.57 -17.29
C LYS A 5 32.77 2.07 -18.23
N ASN A 6 32.82 1.71 -19.50
CA ASN A 6 31.77 2.04 -20.48
C ASN A 6 30.46 1.25 -20.18
N GLU A 7 30.57 -0.05 -19.85
CA GLU A 7 29.41 -0.87 -19.51
C GLU A 7 28.72 -0.34 -18.24
N ALA A 8 29.48 0.00 -17.20
CA ALA A 8 28.92 0.59 -15.96
C ALA A 8 28.17 1.91 -16.24
N LEU A 9 28.75 2.77 -17.10
CA LEU A 9 28.09 4.03 -17.47
C LEU A 9 26.80 3.80 -18.28
N MET A 10 26.81 2.83 -19.20
CA MET A 10 25.60 2.46 -19.95
C MET A 10 24.51 1.88 -19.04
N LEU A 11 24.88 0.99 -18.10
CA LEU A 11 23.94 0.46 -17.12
C LEU A 11 23.34 1.56 -16.24
N ALA A 12 24.15 2.49 -15.75
CA ALA A 12 23.69 3.62 -14.97
C ALA A 12 22.69 4.47 -15.78
N LYS A 13 22.94 4.70 -17.06
CA LYS A 13 22.01 5.40 -17.97
C LYS A 13 20.72 4.63 -18.18
N TYR A 14 20.76 3.31 -18.37
CA TYR A 14 19.56 2.49 -18.49
C TYR A 14 18.74 2.48 -17.19
N ILE A 15 19.38 2.36 -16.03
CA ILE A 15 18.72 2.42 -14.72
C ILE A 15 18.03 3.77 -14.54
N HIS A 16 18.72 4.88 -14.82
CA HIS A 16 18.15 6.21 -14.74
C HIS A 16 16.95 6.37 -15.67
N ASN A 17 17.09 6.02 -16.94
CA ASN A 17 16.02 6.11 -17.93
C ASN A 17 14.81 5.27 -17.53
N TRP A 18 15.05 4.05 -17.04
CA TRP A 18 13.97 3.17 -16.61
C TRP A 18 13.20 3.72 -15.41
N ILE A 19 13.90 4.22 -14.37
CA ILE A 19 13.26 4.73 -13.15
C ILE A 19 12.62 6.09 -13.37
N CYS A 20 13.34 7.01 -14.02
CA CYS A 20 12.96 8.43 -14.07
C CYS A 20 12.13 8.81 -15.30
N ILE A 21 12.24 8.04 -16.39
CA ILE A 21 11.59 8.36 -17.68
C ILE A 21 10.57 7.30 -18.05
N TYR A 22 11.02 6.07 -18.33
CA TYR A 22 10.16 5.00 -18.86
C TYR A 22 9.06 4.57 -17.88
N THR A 23 9.42 4.32 -16.62
CA THR A 23 8.44 3.85 -15.65
C THR A 23 7.35 4.87 -15.40
N PRO A 24 7.62 6.16 -15.11
CA PRO A 24 6.55 7.12 -14.88
C PRO A 24 5.72 7.44 -16.13
N SER A 25 6.31 7.40 -17.31
CA SER A 25 5.63 7.83 -18.55
C SER A 25 4.85 6.69 -19.24
N ILE A 26 5.38 5.46 -19.19
CA ILE A 26 4.85 4.35 -20.00
C ILE A 26 4.23 3.25 -19.15
N ARG A 27 4.84 2.92 -18.00
CA ARG A 27 4.48 1.73 -17.23
C ARG A 27 3.54 2.03 -16.07
N SER A 28 3.87 3.01 -15.26
CA SER A 28 3.09 3.37 -14.07
C SER A 28 3.54 4.71 -13.49
N ASN A 29 2.64 5.66 -13.38
CA ASN A 29 2.87 6.93 -12.68
C ASN A 29 2.73 6.81 -11.15
N SER A 30 2.54 5.60 -10.61
CA SER A 30 2.43 5.35 -9.18
C SER A 30 3.78 5.53 -8.48
N GLN A 31 3.87 6.50 -7.57
CA GLN A 31 5.06 6.76 -6.75
C GLN A 31 5.48 5.52 -5.94
N HIS A 32 4.52 4.70 -5.49
CA HIS A 32 4.80 3.44 -4.78
C HIS A 32 5.52 2.43 -5.68
N THR A 33 5.14 2.33 -6.95
CA THR A 33 5.79 1.44 -7.93
C THR A 33 7.21 1.92 -8.21
N ILE A 34 7.39 3.21 -8.49
CA ILE A 34 8.71 3.81 -8.74
C ILE A 34 9.62 3.60 -7.53
N ARG A 35 9.15 3.92 -6.31
CA ARG A 35 9.91 3.69 -5.07
C ARG A 35 10.28 2.22 -4.89
N SER A 36 9.37 1.28 -5.16
CA SER A 36 9.63 -0.16 -5.06
C SER A 36 10.75 -0.60 -6.02
N TYR A 37 10.74 -0.09 -7.24
CA TYR A 37 11.77 -0.36 -8.26
C TYR A 37 13.12 0.23 -7.86
N THR A 38 13.14 1.49 -7.43
CA THR A 38 14.35 2.17 -6.94
C THR A 38 14.98 1.40 -5.79
N VAL A 39 14.18 1.05 -4.76
CA VAL A 39 14.67 0.28 -3.61
C VAL A 39 15.19 -1.08 -4.04
N THR A 40 14.56 -1.74 -5.01
CA THR A 40 15.00 -3.05 -5.50
C THR A 40 16.38 -2.96 -6.14
N LEU A 41 16.59 -2.03 -7.07
CA LEU A 41 17.88 -1.86 -7.71
C LEU A 41 18.98 -1.40 -6.75
N SER A 42 18.65 -0.48 -5.83
CA SER A 42 19.60 -0.05 -4.79
C SER A 42 20.04 -1.20 -3.89
N LEU A 43 19.12 -2.11 -3.51
CA LEU A 43 19.46 -3.30 -2.74
C LEU A 43 20.31 -4.30 -3.54
N PHE A 44 20.04 -4.45 -4.84
CA PHE A 44 20.81 -5.32 -5.69
C PHE A 44 22.25 -4.81 -5.86
N VAL A 45 22.43 -3.52 -6.16
CA VAL A 45 23.76 -2.88 -6.23
C VAL A 45 24.49 -3.00 -4.88
N SER A 46 23.80 -2.74 -3.75
CA SER A 46 24.39 -2.89 -2.42
C SER A 46 24.86 -4.32 -2.12
N PHE A 47 24.16 -5.34 -2.60
CA PHE A 47 24.60 -6.73 -2.52
C PHE A 47 25.87 -6.96 -3.34
N LEU A 48 25.91 -6.48 -4.58
CA LEU A 48 27.09 -6.62 -5.44
C LEU A 48 28.33 -5.94 -4.81
N GLU A 49 28.15 -4.76 -4.22
CA GLU A 49 29.24 -4.04 -3.55
C GLU A 49 29.73 -4.74 -2.30
N LYS A 50 28.81 -5.18 -1.43
CA LYS A 50 29.14 -5.76 -0.13
C LYS A 50 29.65 -7.19 -0.21
N GLU A 51 28.95 -8.04 -0.96
CA GLU A 51 29.23 -9.48 -0.99
C GLU A 51 30.14 -9.87 -2.14
N LYS A 52 30.00 -9.24 -3.30
CA LYS A 52 30.79 -9.55 -4.49
C LYS A 52 31.99 -8.63 -4.70
N LYS A 53 32.14 -7.58 -3.89
CA LYS A 53 33.18 -6.55 -4.00
C LYS A 53 33.22 -5.86 -5.38
N ILE A 54 32.06 -5.84 -6.05
CA ILE A 54 31.89 -5.18 -7.35
C ILE A 54 31.39 -3.77 -7.08
N VAL A 55 32.27 -2.79 -7.22
CA VAL A 55 31.91 -1.37 -7.04
C VAL A 55 31.06 -0.87 -8.22
N SER A 56 30.27 0.16 -8.00
CA SER A 56 29.34 0.71 -9.00
C SER A 56 30.01 1.10 -10.33
N SER A 57 31.28 1.52 -10.29
CA SER A 57 32.07 1.83 -11.50
C SER A 57 32.52 0.61 -12.29
N SER A 58 32.41 -0.59 -11.76
CA SER A 58 32.78 -1.87 -12.38
C SER A 58 31.58 -2.76 -12.68
N LEU A 59 30.35 -2.24 -12.51
CA LEU A 59 29.13 -2.96 -12.88
C LEU A 59 29.17 -3.32 -14.38
N ASN A 60 28.83 -4.57 -14.66
CA ASN A 60 28.72 -5.09 -16.02
C ASN A 60 27.44 -5.93 -16.14
N TYR A 61 27.11 -6.40 -17.32
CA TYR A 61 25.90 -7.15 -17.59
C TYR A 61 25.88 -8.54 -16.94
N GLU A 62 27.04 -9.15 -16.71
CA GLU A 62 27.17 -10.45 -16.04
C GLU A 62 26.70 -10.40 -14.58
N CYS A 63 26.74 -9.19 -13.97
CA CYS A 63 26.17 -8.97 -12.63
C CYS A 63 24.68 -9.32 -12.55
N PHE A 64 23.97 -9.33 -13.67
CA PHE A 64 22.57 -9.69 -13.77
C PHE A 64 22.33 -11.16 -14.20
N SER A 65 23.35 -11.99 -14.12
CA SER A 65 23.22 -13.43 -14.37
C SER A 65 22.28 -14.10 -13.37
N LYS A 66 21.70 -15.23 -13.80
CA LYS A 66 20.80 -16.04 -12.93
C LYS A 66 21.48 -16.38 -11.59
N ALA A 67 22.75 -16.77 -11.60
CA ALA A 67 23.51 -17.13 -10.41
C ALA A 67 23.58 -15.97 -9.40
N TYR A 68 23.94 -14.76 -9.84
CA TYR A 68 23.98 -13.60 -8.95
C TYR A 68 22.61 -13.21 -8.42
N ILE A 69 21.53 -13.37 -9.21
CA ILE A 69 20.18 -13.10 -8.76
C ILE A 69 19.73 -14.12 -7.69
N GLU A 70 20.05 -15.40 -7.87
CA GLU A 70 19.74 -16.45 -6.89
C GLU A 70 20.50 -16.22 -5.57
N GLU A 71 21.78 -15.88 -5.61
CA GLU A 71 22.55 -15.51 -4.42
C GLU A 71 22.01 -14.25 -3.73
N TRP A 72 21.59 -13.24 -4.51
CA TRP A 72 20.95 -12.06 -3.94
C TRP A 72 19.65 -12.38 -3.21
N ILE A 73 18.84 -13.31 -3.71
CA ILE A 73 17.63 -13.77 -3.04
C ILE A 73 17.97 -14.38 -1.67
N LEU A 74 19.02 -15.21 -1.62
CA LEU A 74 19.51 -15.79 -0.35
C LEU A 74 19.98 -14.70 0.61
N TRP A 75 20.74 -13.73 0.09
CA TRP A 75 21.20 -12.58 0.87
C TRP A 75 20.05 -11.74 1.42
N LEU A 76 18.99 -11.51 0.63
CA LEU A 76 17.79 -10.80 1.11
C LEU A 76 17.14 -11.53 2.29
N GLN A 77 17.12 -12.85 2.28
CA GLN A 77 16.55 -13.65 3.37
C GLN A 77 17.43 -13.66 4.61
N GLN A 78 18.73 -13.90 4.44
CA GLN A 78 19.67 -14.11 5.54
C GLN A 78 20.13 -12.82 6.18
N ASN A 79 20.49 -11.82 5.37
CA ASN A 79 21.09 -10.55 5.85
C ASN A 79 20.08 -9.42 6.02
N ARG A 80 18.92 -9.53 5.37
CA ARG A 80 17.86 -8.50 5.44
C ARG A 80 16.57 -9.00 6.07
N ASN A 81 16.52 -10.25 6.51
CA ASN A 81 15.34 -10.90 7.08
C ASN A 81 14.06 -10.70 6.24
N CYS A 82 14.22 -10.66 4.91
CA CYS A 82 13.09 -10.50 4.02
C CYS A 82 12.24 -11.76 3.96
N CYS A 83 10.93 -11.64 4.14
CA CYS A 83 10.01 -12.75 3.93
C CYS A 83 9.92 -13.11 2.43
N ARG A 84 9.44 -14.30 2.12
CA ARG A 84 9.34 -14.84 0.76
C ARG A 84 8.51 -13.95 -0.17
N GLU A 85 7.44 -13.34 0.34
CA GLU A 85 6.60 -12.38 -0.40
C GLU A 85 7.42 -11.17 -0.84
N THR A 86 8.24 -10.62 0.04
CA THR A 86 9.14 -9.50 -0.25
C THR A 86 10.18 -9.91 -1.29
N CYS A 87 10.80 -11.08 -1.16
CA CYS A 87 11.74 -11.60 -2.15
C CYS A 87 11.08 -11.75 -3.52
N ASN A 88 9.87 -12.31 -3.60
CA ASN A 88 9.10 -12.43 -4.83
C ASN A 88 8.81 -11.07 -5.47
N LEU A 89 8.49 -10.05 -4.67
CA LEU A 89 8.28 -8.69 -5.15
C LEU A 89 9.57 -8.08 -5.71
N ARG A 90 10.71 -8.30 -5.05
CA ARG A 90 12.03 -7.84 -5.50
C ARG A 90 12.45 -8.49 -6.82
N ILE A 91 12.26 -9.81 -6.95
CA ILE A 91 12.53 -10.54 -8.19
C ILE A 91 11.65 -10.02 -9.33
N ALA A 92 10.35 -9.79 -9.07
CA ALA A 92 9.44 -9.26 -10.07
C ALA A 92 9.86 -7.86 -10.56
N ALA A 93 10.34 -7.00 -9.67
CA ALA A 93 10.85 -5.68 -10.03
C ALA A 93 12.15 -5.76 -10.85
N LEU A 94 13.09 -6.66 -10.47
CA LEU A 94 14.32 -6.86 -11.22
C LEU A 94 14.05 -7.43 -12.62
N ARG A 95 13.13 -8.40 -12.74
CA ARG A 95 12.69 -8.91 -14.05
C ARG A 95 12.07 -7.83 -14.93
N ALA A 96 11.33 -6.91 -14.32
CA ALA A 96 10.75 -5.79 -15.06
C ALA A 96 11.83 -4.86 -15.64
N PHE A 97 12.92 -4.65 -14.90
CA PHE A 97 14.08 -3.92 -15.40
C PHE A 97 14.81 -4.68 -16.52
N LEU A 98 15.07 -6.00 -16.33
CA LEU A 98 15.71 -6.82 -17.35
C LEU A 98 14.89 -6.93 -18.64
N LYS A 99 13.55 -6.98 -18.51
CA LYS A 99 12.65 -6.88 -19.66
C LYS A 99 12.84 -5.57 -20.42
N TYR A 100 12.89 -4.46 -19.69
CA TYR A 100 13.15 -3.15 -20.29
C TYR A 100 14.51 -3.12 -21.00
N LEU A 101 15.57 -3.68 -20.41
CA LEU A 101 16.87 -3.78 -21.09
C LEU A 101 16.78 -4.56 -22.41
N ALA A 102 16.10 -5.73 -22.40
CA ALA A 102 15.90 -6.55 -23.58
C ALA A 102 15.09 -5.84 -24.69
N GLU A 103 14.18 -4.94 -24.30
CA GLU A 103 13.44 -4.09 -25.23
C GLU A 103 14.28 -2.96 -25.83
N GLN A 104 15.37 -2.53 -25.15
CA GLN A 104 16.31 -1.53 -25.66
C GLN A 104 17.39 -2.16 -26.57
N ASP A 105 17.85 -3.37 -26.22
CA ASP A 105 18.90 -4.07 -26.96
C ASP A 105 18.71 -5.59 -26.77
N LEU A 106 18.57 -6.29 -27.89
CA LEU A 106 18.35 -7.75 -27.92
C LEU A 106 19.49 -8.56 -27.30
N THR A 107 20.69 -8.00 -27.17
CA THR A 107 21.82 -8.66 -26.49
C THR A 107 21.51 -9.00 -25.03
N PHE A 108 20.55 -8.29 -24.39
CA PHE A 108 20.09 -8.55 -23.01
C PHE A 108 18.94 -9.55 -22.91
N LEU A 109 18.43 -10.07 -24.03
CA LEU A 109 17.30 -10.99 -24.03
C LEU A 109 17.58 -12.24 -23.19
N SER A 110 18.81 -12.78 -23.28
CA SER A 110 19.22 -13.96 -22.52
C SER A 110 19.21 -13.70 -20.99
N LEU A 111 19.58 -12.51 -20.53
CA LEU A 111 19.54 -12.14 -19.12
C LEU A 111 18.09 -12.12 -18.60
N TYR A 112 17.19 -11.54 -19.39
CA TYR A 112 15.76 -11.52 -19.04
C TYR A 112 15.18 -12.94 -19.00
N GLN A 113 15.43 -13.76 -20.03
CA GLN A 113 14.97 -15.14 -20.10
C GLN A 113 15.48 -15.96 -18.90
N ASN A 114 16.77 -15.89 -18.60
CA ASN A 114 17.38 -16.58 -17.46
C ASN A 114 16.78 -16.13 -16.12
N ALA A 115 16.51 -14.85 -15.93
CA ALA A 115 15.84 -14.36 -14.74
C ALA A 115 14.39 -14.87 -14.61
N THR A 116 13.70 -15.14 -15.74
CA THR A 116 12.33 -15.70 -15.70
C THR A 116 12.31 -17.16 -15.27
N LEU A 117 13.40 -17.91 -15.47
CA LEU A 117 13.53 -19.30 -15.04
C LEU A 117 13.67 -19.47 -13.51
N ILE A 118 13.99 -18.40 -12.78
CA ILE A 118 14.04 -18.45 -11.30
C ILE A 118 12.61 -18.65 -10.78
N PRO A 119 12.29 -19.72 -10.05
CA PRO A 119 10.93 -19.96 -9.61
C PRO A 119 10.48 -18.93 -8.57
N ARG A 120 9.18 -18.65 -8.57
CA ARG A 120 8.57 -17.89 -7.48
C ARG A 120 8.59 -18.74 -6.20
N GLN A 121 9.05 -18.16 -5.10
CA GLN A 121 9.06 -18.84 -3.81
C GLN A 121 7.63 -19.12 -3.33
N LYS A 122 7.36 -20.34 -2.88
CA LYS A 122 6.08 -20.70 -2.27
C LYS A 122 5.88 -19.90 -0.99
N THR A 123 4.75 -19.24 -0.88
CA THR A 123 4.35 -18.45 0.29
C THR A 123 3.16 -19.12 0.96
N ILE A 124 3.16 -19.15 2.28
CA ILE A 124 2.00 -19.59 3.03
C ILE A 124 1.05 -18.40 3.15
N ARG A 125 -0.15 -18.52 2.60
CA ARG A 125 -1.18 -17.51 2.82
C ARG A 125 -1.52 -17.52 4.30
N LYS A 126 -1.18 -16.44 5.01
CA LYS A 126 -1.66 -16.27 6.37
C LYS A 126 -3.17 -16.07 6.29
N LYS A 127 -3.90 -16.88 7.06
CA LYS A 127 -5.35 -16.68 7.23
C LYS A 127 -5.57 -15.26 7.74
N ILE A 128 -6.42 -14.51 7.07
CA ILE A 128 -6.80 -13.17 7.52
C ILE A 128 -7.86 -13.41 8.60
N THR A 129 -7.47 -13.29 9.86
CA THR A 129 -8.42 -13.29 10.97
C THR A 129 -9.23 -12.01 10.88
N GLY A 130 -10.55 -12.14 10.68
CA GLY A 130 -11.48 -11.01 10.75
C GLY A 130 -11.52 -10.45 12.17
N MET A 131 -11.70 -9.14 12.32
CA MET A 131 -12.05 -8.53 13.61
C MET A 131 -13.57 -8.51 13.75
N SER A 132 -14.10 -8.93 14.91
CA SER A 132 -15.52 -8.83 15.19
C SER A 132 -16.00 -7.37 15.32
N LYS A 133 -17.31 -7.17 15.28
CA LYS A 133 -17.90 -5.85 15.54
C LYS A 133 -17.52 -5.31 16.93
N ASN A 134 -17.31 -6.19 17.92
CA ASN A 134 -16.85 -5.82 19.27
C ASN A 134 -15.39 -5.37 19.26
N ALA A 135 -14.52 -6.06 18.52
CA ALA A 135 -13.13 -5.64 18.34
C ALA A 135 -13.01 -4.26 17.69
N ILE A 136 -13.85 -3.97 16.69
CA ILE A 136 -13.93 -2.63 16.08
C ILE A 136 -14.40 -1.58 17.10
N LYS A 137 -15.40 -1.88 17.93
CA LYS A 137 -15.86 -0.97 18.99
C LYS A 137 -14.73 -0.70 20.00
N ALA A 138 -14.02 -1.73 20.46
CA ALA A 138 -12.89 -1.58 21.36
C ALA A 138 -11.78 -0.71 20.75
N LEU A 139 -11.44 -0.92 19.47
CA LEU A 139 -10.48 -0.08 18.77
C LEU A 139 -10.92 1.40 18.70
N MET A 140 -12.19 1.66 18.41
CA MET A 140 -12.73 3.01 18.31
C MET A 140 -12.86 3.73 19.66
N SER A 141 -12.84 3.03 20.79
CA SER A 141 -12.89 3.63 22.12
C SER A 141 -11.54 4.13 22.64
N ILE A 142 -10.43 3.77 21.99
CA ILE A 142 -9.08 4.12 22.45
C ILE A 142 -8.67 5.56 22.16
N PRO A 143 -8.97 6.17 20.98
CA PRO A 143 -8.55 7.54 20.73
C PRO A 143 -9.18 8.51 21.74
N ASP A 144 -8.34 9.23 22.50
CA ASP A 144 -8.78 10.18 23.54
C ASP A 144 -9.52 11.37 22.92
N PRO A 145 -10.84 11.53 23.18
CA PRO A 145 -11.64 12.61 22.58
C PRO A 145 -11.32 14.00 23.14
N SER A 146 -10.55 14.09 24.24
CA SER A 146 -10.12 15.37 24.81
C SER A 146 -8.98 15.99 24.02
N THR A 147 -8.22 15.19 23.27
CA THR A 147 -7.07 15.64 22.49
C THR A 147 -7.40 15.86 21.01
N LYS A 148 -6.81 16.88 20.39
CA LYS A 148 -6.96 17.11 18.94
C LYS A 148 -6.51 15.90 18.10
N THR A 149 -5.48 15.18 18.53
CA THR A 149 -5.02 13.97 17.84
C THR A 149 -6.05 12.86 17.93
N GLY A 150 -6.58 12.59 19.13
CA GLY A 150 -7.58 11.54 19.32
C GLY A 150 -8.89 11.84 18.61
N GLN A 151 -9.38 13.09 18.63
CA GLN A 151 -10.56 13.51 17.87
C GLN A 151 -10.40 13.23 16.37
N ARG A 152 -9.27 13.65 15.78
CA ARG A 152 -8.95 13.38 14.37
C ARG A 152 -8.88 11.88 14.09
N ASP A 153 -8.18 11.13 14.92
CA ASP A 153 -7.93 9.71 14.71
C ASP A 153 -9.19 8.88 14.86
N LEU A 154 -10.07 9.25 15.78
CA LEU A 154 -11.42 8.63 15.90
C LEU A 154 -12.21 8.81 14.59
N VAL A 155 -12.27 10.04 14.06
CA VAL A 155 -13.01 10.29 12.81
C VAL A 155 -12.36 9.56 11.63
N LEU A 156 -11.03 9.49 11.59
CA LEU A 156 -10.31 8.71 10.58
C LEU A 156 -10.67 7.22 10.66
N LEU A 157 -10.70 6.63 11.86
CA LEU A 157 -11.13 5.23 12.08
C LEU A 157 -12.58 5.01 11.64
N VAL A 158 -13.48 5.93 12.00
CA VAL A 158 -14.89 5.89 11.57
C VAL A 158 -14.99 5.89 10.03
N VAL A 159 -14.28 6.78 9.36
CA VAL A 159 -14.29 6.87 7.89
C VAL A 159 -13.68 5.61 7.26
N LEU A 160 -12.54 5.13 7.75
CA LEU A 160 -11.90 3.89 7.27
C LEU A 160 -12.85 2.70 7.37
N TYR A 161 -13.53 2.55 8.50
CA TYR A 161 -14.44 1.45 8.73
C TYR A 161 -15.75 1.58 7.94
N CYS A 162 -16.43 2.73 7.97
CA CYS A 162 -17.73 2.86 7.31
C CYS A 162 -17.64 2.79 5.78
N THR A 163 -16.53 3.24 5.20
CA THR A 163 -16.31 3.25 3.75
C THR A 163 -15.58 2.03 3.23
N ALA A 164 -14.85 1.31 4.10
CA ALA A 164 -13.88 0.28 3.72
C ALA A 164 -12.88 0.73 2.62
N ALA A 165 -12.65 2.04 2.48
CA ALA A 165 -11.71 2.57 1.50
C ALA A 165 -10.25 2.25 1.89
N ARG A 166 -9.34 2.27 0.90
CA ARG A 166 -7.91 2.12 1.19
C ARG A 166 -7.42 3.35 1.95
N ILE A 167 -6.45 3.16 2.86
CA ILE A 167 -5.91 4.28 3.65
C ILE A 167 -5.45 5.45 2.77
N ASP A 168 -4.75 5.19 1.68
CA ASP A 168 -4.29 6.24 0.78
C ASP A 168 -5.43 6.98 0.06
N GLU A 169 -6.55 6.28 -0.21
CA GLU A 169 -7.76 6.89 -0.74
C GLU A 169 -8.38 7.83 0.31
N VAL A 170 -8.53 7.38 1.56
CA VAL A 170 -9.09 8.19 2.65
C VAL A 170 -8.22 9.41 2.95
N LEU A 171 -6.90 9.24 3.04
CA LEU A 171 -5.97 10.35 3.27
C LEU A 171 -5.87 11.32 2.08
N SER A 172 -6.33 10.92 0.90
CA SER A 172 -6.35 11.77 -0.30
C SER A 172 -7.67 12.50 -0.50
N ILE A 173 -8.68 12.27 0.36
CA ILE A 173 -9.97 12.95 0.25
C ILE A 173 -9.79 14.45 0.49
N LYS A 174 -10.28 15.25 -0.44
CA LYS A 174 -10.34 16.70 -0.34
C LYS A 174 -11.74 17.16 0.06
N ILE A 175 -11.86 18.35 0.61
CA ILE A 175 -13.15 18.94 1.05
C ILE A 175 -14.20 18.88 -0.05
N ARG A 176 -13.86 19.24 -1.28
CA ARG A 176 -14.76 19.18 -2.44
C ARG A 176 -15.34 17.80 -2.79
N GLN A 177 -14.78 16.74 -2.22
CA GLN A 177 -15.23 15.36 -2.44
C GLN A 177 -16.21 14.86 -1.39
N LEU A 178 -16.51 15.70 -0.39
CA LEU A 178 -17.51 15.43 0.65
C LEU A 178 -18.87 15.98 0.23
N HIS A 179 -19.88 15.12 0.18
CA HIS A 179 -21.27 15.45 -0.13
C HIS A 179 -22.13 15.04 1.04
N LEU A 180 -22.06 15.82 2.15
CA LEU A 180 -22.66 15.47 3.44
C LEU A 180 -24.06 16.06 3.65
N ASP A 181 -24.44 17.08 2.87
CA ASP A 181 -25.69 17.83 3.02
C ASP A 181 -26.75 17.45 1.96
N VAL A 182 -26.72 16.19 1.54
CA VAL A 182 -27.65 15.61 0.57
C VAL A 182 -28.45 14.48 1.22
N ASN A 183 -29.61 14.08 0.64
CA ASN A 183 -30.48 13.03 1.18
C ASN A 183 -29.76 11.69 1.40
N LYS A 184 -28.80 11.35 0.55
CA LYS A 184 -27.93 10.16 0.67
C LYS A 184 -26.47 10.63 0.72
N PRO A 185 -25.95 10.95 1.91
CA PRO A 185 -24.58 11.46 2.04
C PRO A 185 -23.54 10.48 1.50
N TYR A 186 -22.56 11.03 0.79
CA TYR A 186 -21.50 10.22 0.18
C TYR A 186 -20.17 10.96 0.11
N ILE A 187 -19.12 10.18 -0.09
CA ILE A 187 -17.76 10.65 -0.35
C ILE A 187 -17.32 10.11 -1.71
N THR A 188 -16.76 10.96 -2.53
CA THR A 188 -16.14 10.55 -3.80
C THR A 188 -14.67 10.22 -3.57
N VAL A 189 -14.23 9.01 -3.90
CA VAL A 189 -12.82 8.60 -3.80
C VAL A 189 -12.24 8.27 -5.16
N ILE A 190 -10.97 8.56 -5.33
CA ILE A 190 -10.20 8.25 -6.54
C ILE A 190 -9.29 7.08 -6.21
N GLY A 191 -9.58 5.93 -6.83
CA GLY A 191 -8.84 4.68 -6.65
C GLY A 191 -7.67 4.53 -7.61
N LYS A 192 -7.06 3.34 -7.60
CA LYS A 192 -5.95 3.00 -8.50
C LYS A 192 -6.34 3.18 -9.97
N GLY A 193 -5.48 3.84 -10.73
CA GLY A 193 -5.72 4.13 -12.15
C GLY A 193 -6.74 5.22 -12.41
N GLY A 194 -6.99 6.12 -11.43
CA GLY A 194 -7.90 7.26 -11.58
C GLY A 194 -9.38 6.87 -11.53
N LYS A 195 -9.73 5.62 -11.19
CA LYS A 195 -11.13 5.19 -11.11
C LYS A 195 -11.85 5.88 -9.97
N ILE A 196 -12.91 6.61 -10.30
CA ILE A 196 -13.75 7.31 -9.34
C ILE A 196 -14.85 6.36 -8.87
N ARG A 197 -15.11 6.34 -7.55
CA ARG A 197 -16.27 5.67 -6.97
C ARG A 197 -16.88 6.47 -5.83
N THR A 198 -18.16 6.28 -5.65
CA THR A 198 -18.96 6.90 -4.60
C THR A 198 -19.12 5.94 -3.44
N LEU A 199 -18.85 6.39 -2.23
CA LEU A 199 -19.00 5.62 -0.99
C LEU A 199 -20.04 6.31 -0.11
N TYR A 200 -21.17 5.66 0.12
CA TYR A 200 -22.21 6.18 0.99
C TYR A 200 -21.76 6.18 2.46
N VAL A 201 -22.16 7.23 3.17
CA VAL A 201 -21.74 7.45 4.56
C VAL A 201 -22.98 7.40 5.46
N LEU A 202 -22.92 6.57 6.50
CA LEU A 202 -24.00 6.43 7.46
C LEU A 202 -24.21 7.71 8.28
N PRO A 203 -25.44 8.02 8.74
CA PRO A 203 -25.75 9.27 9.47
C PRO A 203 -24.85 9.53 10.68
N LYS A 204 -24.49 8.50 11.45
CA LYS A 204 -23.56 8.63 12.59
C LYS A 204 -22.16 9.08 12.14
N ALA A 205 -21.65 8.53 11.04
CA ALA A 205 -20.34 8.92 10.51
C ALA A 205 -20.38 10.33 9.92
N VAL A 206 -21.50 10.75 9.30
CA VAL A 206 -21.72 12.13 8.86
C VAL A 206 -21.65 13.10 10.05
N ALA A 207 -22.27 12.79 11.17
CA ALA A 207 -22.23 13.63 12.38
C ALA A 207 -20.78 13.80 12.89
N HIS A 208 -20.00 12.73 12.95
CA HIS A 208 -18.57 12.78 13.29
C HIS A 208 -17.76 13.63 12.32
N LEU A 209 -17.97 13.47 11.01
CA LEU A 209 -17.29 14.25 9.98
C LEU A 209 -17.64 15.74 10.08
N LYS A 210 -18.91 16.09 10.20
CA LYS A 210 -19.35 17.49 10.34
C LYS A 210 -18.77 18.15 11.59
N LYS A 211 -18.75 17.44 12.73
CA LYS A 211 -18.11 17.94 13.95
C LYS A 211 -16.62 18.18 13.71
N TYR A 212 -15.94 17.19 13.13
CA TYR A 212 -14.50 17.29 12.82
C TYR A 212 -14.18 18.48 11.90
N LEU A 213 -14.96 18.66 10.83
CA LEU A 213 -14.74 19.77 9.89
C LEU A 213 -14.87 21.13 10.59
N ARG A 214 -15.87 21.32 11.45
CA ARG A 214 -16.03 22.57 12.23
C ARG A 214 -14.88 22.86 13.18
N GLU A 215 -14.25 21.81 13.75
CA GLU A 215 -13.19 21.95 14.74
C GLU A 215 -11.79 22.06 14.12
N PHE A 216 -11.59 21.51 12.92
CA PHE A 216 -10.27 21.38 12.30
C PHE A 216 -10.08 22.20 11.04
N HIS A 217 -11.14 22.69 10.43
CA HIS A 217 -11.10 23.54 9.25
C HIS A 217 -11.74 24.90 9.54
N ALA A 218 -11.48 25.87 8.69
CA ALA A 218 -12.15 27.18 8.73
C ALA A 218 -13.66 27.03 8.43
N ALA A 219 -14.44 28.05 8.74
CA ALA A 219 -15.89 28.08 8.45
C ALA A 219 -16.16 27.85 6.96
N GLU A 220 -15.33 28.43 6.10
CA GLU A 220 -15.30 28.20 4.65
C GLU A 220 -13.97 27.52 4.28
N PRO A 221 -13.92 26.19 4.34
CA PRO A 221 -12.68 25.47 4.08
C PRO A 221 -12.33 25.49 2.60
N ASN A 222 -11.04 25.63 2.28
CA ASN A 222 -10.54 25.53 0.90
C ASN A 222 -10.98 24.18 0.29
N PRO A 223 -11.68 24.15 -0.85
CA PRO A 223 -12.12 22.93 -1.52
C PRO A 223 -10.99 21.95 -1.85
N GLU A 224 -9.76 22.43 -2.05
CA GLU A 224 -8.57 21.64 -2.32
C GLU A 224 -7.86 21.15 -1.06
N ALA A 225 -8.27 21.59 0.14
CA ALA A 225 -7.72 21.11 1.41
C ALA A 225 -8.03 19.61 1.61
N TYR A 226 -7.06 18.90 2.16
CA TYR A 226 -7.29 17.51 2.58
C TYR A 226 -8.18 17.45 3.82
N VAL A 227 -9.14 16.55 3.85
CA VAL A 227 -9.98 16.30 5.03
C VAL A 227 -9.11 15.96 6.24
N PHE A 228 -8.17 15.00 6.05
CA PHE A 228 -7.17 14.63 7.05
C PHE A 228 -5.80 15.15 6.61
N TYR A 229 -5.33 16.19 7.27
CA TYR A 229 -4.08 16.87 6.90
C TYR A 229 -2.98 16.71 7.95
N SER A 230 -1.74 16.89 7.51
CA SER A 230 -0.58 16.91 8.37
C SER A 230 -0.44 18.27 9.07
N ARG A 231 -0.41 18.28 10.40
CA ARG A 231 -0.26 19.54 11.18
C ARG A 231 0.97 20.36 10.77
N ASN A 232 2.05 19.69 10.41
CA ASN A 232 3.30 20.37 10.02
C ASN A 232 3.26 20.97 8.62
N LYS A 233 2.30 20.56 7.77
CA LYS A 233 2.18 20.98 6.37
C LYS A 233 0.91 21.78 6.08
N GLY A 234 0.09 22.01 7.11
CA GLY A 234 -1.21 22.68 6.97
C GLY A 234 -2.23 21.87 6.17
N THR A 235 -3.38 22.49 5.90
CA THR A 235 -4.55 21.83 5.28
C THR A 235 -4.32 21.32 3.86
N LEU A 236 -3.32 21.83 3.15
CA LEU A 236 -2.90 21.36 1.82
C LEU A 236 -1.86 20.23 1.89
N GLY A 237 -1.43 19.83 3.09
CA GLY A 237 -0.45 18.78 3.30
C GLY A 237 -1.08 17.44 3.64
N LYS A 238 -1.07 16.47 2.72
CA LYS A 238 -1.58 15.12 2.96
C LYS A 238 -0.86 14.43 4.15
N MET A 239 -1.60 13.71 4.98
CA MET A 239 -1.04 12.82 6.00
C MET A 239 -0.32 11.62 5.36
N CYS A 240 0.72 11.14 6.06
CA CYS A 240 1.48 9.96 5.65
C CYS A 240 0.81 8.68 6.17
N SER A 241 0.61 7.70 5.31
CA SER A 241 0.00 6.41 5.65
C SER A 241 0.85 5.60 6.64
N GLU A 242 2.17 5.72 6.56
CA GLU A 242 3.09 5.07 7.51
C GLU A 242 2.90 5.61 8.94
N GLY A 243 2.74 6.93 9.08
CA GLY A 243 2.47 7.59 10.36
C GLY A 243 1.14 7.15 10.96
N VAL A 244 0.10 7.05 10.13
CA VAL A 244 -1.22 6.54 10.55
C VAL A 244 -1.13 5.07 10.97
N ASN A 245 -0.49 4.20 10.20
CA ASN A 245 -0.33 2.79 10.58
C ASN A 245 0.48 2.62 11.87
N LYS A 246 1.51 3.47 12.11
CA LYS A 246 2.24 3.47 13.39
C LYS A 246 1.33 3.83 14.57
N GLN A 247 0.42 4.79 14.38
CA GLN A 247 -0.55 5.17 15.41
C GLN A 247 -1.62 4.09 15.62
N LEU A 248 -2.09 3.44 14.53
CA LEU A 248 -3.03 2.32 14.61
C LEU A 248 -2.48 1.16 15.45
N LYS A 249 -1.20 0.82 15.30
CA LYS A 249 -0.56 -0.22 16.14
C LYS A 249 -0.58 0.12 17.62
N LYS A 250 -0.37 1.40 17.98
CA LYS A 250 -0.48 1.84 19.37
C LYS A 250 -1.90 1.69 19.91
N TYR A 251 -2.90 2.10 19.12
CA TYR A 251 -4.30 1.94 19.49
C TYR A 251 -4.69 0.46 19.57
N ALA A 252 -4.19 -0.36 18.66
CA ALA A 252 -4.44 -1.80 18.65
C ALA A 252 -3.88 -2.50 19.89
N ALA A 253 -2.67 -2.16 20.32
CA ALA A 253 -2.08 -2.71 21.54
C ALA A 253 -2.92 -2.38 22.79
N ALA A 254 -3.44 -1.15 22.89
CA ALA A 254 -4.35 -0.75 23.98
C ALA A 254 -5.72 -1.42 23.87
N ALA A 255 -6.27 -1.51 22.66
CA ALA A 255 -7.57 -2.15 22.41
C ALA A 255 -7.53 -3.67 22.64
N HIS A 256 -6.40 -4.32 22.38
CA HIS A 256 -6.20 -5.74 22.63
C HIS A 256 -6.39 -6.11 24.11
N ALA A 257 -6.00 -5.22 25.02
CA ALA A 257 -6.24 -5.41 26.46
C ALA A 257 -7.73 -5.41 26.81
N ILE A 258 -8.59 -4.76 26.01
CA ILE A 258 -10.03 -4.69 26.19
C ILE A 258 -10.71 -5.86 25.45
N CYS A 259 -10.22 -6.17 24.26
CA CYS A 259 -10.76 -7.22 23.37
C CYS A 259 -9.61 -7.91 22.65
N ASN A 260 -9.33 -9.17 22.98
CA ASN A 260 -8.22 -9.95 22.46
C ASN A 260 -8.34 -10.27 20.95
N GLU A 261 -9.51 -10.08 20.36
CA GLU A 261 -9.72 -10.20 18.90
C GLU A 261 -9.12 -9.03 18.10
N VAL A 262 -8.70 -7.95 18.76
CA VAL A 262 -7.96 -6.87 18.10
C VAL A 262 -6.52 -7.31 17.86
N PRO A 263 -6.03 -7.43 16.60
CA PRO A 263 -4.65 -7.80 16.34
C PRO A 263 -3.67 -6.75 16.85
N VAL A 264 -2.65 -7.13 17.61
CA VAL A 264 -1.63 -6.20 18.14
C VAL A 264 -0.89 -5.48 17.01
N ASP A 265 -0.63 -6.19 15.90
CA ASP A 265 0.03 -5.63 14.70
C ASP A 265 -1.01 -5.19 13.65
N LEU A 266 -1.91 -4.28 14.05
CA LEU A 266 -3.00 -3.79 13.21
C LEU A 266 -2.50 -2.82 12.14
N HIS A 267 -2.98 -3.03 10.92
CA HIS A 267 -2.85 -2.10 9.79
C HIS A 267 -4.23 -1.68 9.28
N ALA A 268 -4.32 -0.50 8.67
CA ALA A 268 -5.58 0.01 8.12
C ALA A 268 -6.28 -0.96 7.15
N HIS A 269 -5.51 -1.80 6.45
CA HIS A 269 -6.07 -2.79 5.54
C HIS A 269 -6.92 -3.85 6.25
N GLN A 270 -6.59 -4.20 7.51
CA GLN A 270 -7.36 -5.15 8.31
C GLN A 270 -8.72 -4.57 8.75
N ILE A 271 -8.81 -3.24 8.97
CA ILE A 271 -10.10 -2.56 9.23
C ILE A 271 -11.02 -2.67 8.00
N ARG A 272 -10.45 -2.50 6.80
CA ARG A 272 -11.18 -2.70 5.55
C ARG A 272 -11.64 -4.15 5.38
N HIS A 273 -10.80 -5.13 5.72
CA HIS A 273 -11.17 -6.55 5.71
C HIS A 273 -12.32 -6.82 6.68
N ALA A 274 -12.21 -6.35 7.93
CA ALA A 274 -13.28 -6.50 8.91
C ALA A 274 -14.61 -5.93 8.40
N LYS A 275 -14.60 -4.73 7.79
CA LYS A 275 -15.84 -4.16 7.25
C LYS A 275 -16.42 -4.97 6.09
N ALA A 276 -15.56 -5.49 5.22
CA ALA A 276 -16.00 -6.34 4.10
C ALA A 276 -16.64 -7.64 4.60
N SER A 277 -16.05 -8.29 5.62
CA SER A 277 -16.64 -9.47 6.27
C SER A 277 -17.97 -9.15 6.94
N HIS A 278 -18.06 -8.01 7.68
CA HIS A 278 -19.31 -7.60 8.31
C HIS A 278 -20.42 -7.29 7.30
N TRP A 279 -20.10 -6.73 6.13
CA TRP A 279 -21.09 -6.56 5.07
C TRP A 279 -21.61 -7.89 4.53
N LEU A 280 -20.72 -8.91 4.43
CA LEU A 280 -21.11 -10.26 4.01
C LEU A 280 -21.99 -10.93 5.08
N GLU A 281 -21.61 -10.84 6.37
CA GLU A 281 -22.40 -11.30 7.52
C GLU A 281 -23.79 -10.61 7.60
N ASP A 282 -23.85 -9.33 7.25
CA ASP A 282 -25.08 -8.54 7.18
C ASP A 282 -25.91 -8.86 5.90
N GLY A 283 -25.52 -9.88 5.09
CA GLY A 283 -26.25 -10.39 3.91
C GLY A 283 -26.00 -9.62 2.62
N MET A 284 -24.99 -8.75 2.57
CA MET A 284 -24.66 -8.03 1.33
C MET A 284 -24.04 -8.99 0.30
N ASN A 285 -24.48 -8.91 -0.94
CA ASN A 285 -23.96 -9.72 -2.03
C ASN A 285 -22.46 -9.42 -2.30
N ILE A 286 -21.67 -10.48 -2.54
CA ILE A 286 -20.22 -10.40 -2.77
C ILE A 286 -19.85 -9.50 -3.97
N VAL A 287 -20.70 -9.42 -4.99
CA VAL A 287 -20.49 -8.53 -6.14
C VAL A 287 -20.63 -7.07 -5.72
N GLN A 288 -21.61 -6.75 -4.89
CA GLN A 288 -21.78 -5.40 -4.33
C GLN A 288 -20.59 -5.01 -3.45
N ILE A 289 -20.11 -5.93 -2.59
CA ILE A 289 -18.92 -5.73 -1.77
C ILE A 289 -17.70 -5.45 -2.66
N SER A 290 -17.50 -6.26 -3.72
CA SER A 290 -16.40 -6.07 -4.67
C SER A 290 -16.43 -4.69 -5.33
N PHE A 291 -17.61 -4.22 -5.70
CA PHE A 291 -17.81 -2.88 -6.27
C PHE A 291 -17.46 -1.78 -5.26
N LEU A 292 -17.99 -1.86 -4.03
CA LEU A 292 -17.69 -0.90 -2.96
C LEU A 292 -16.21 -0.86 -2.61
N LEU A 293 -15.54 -2.01 -2.60
CA LEU A 293 -14.11 -2.11 -2.38
C LEU A 293 -13.29 -1.60 -3.57
N GLY A 294 -13.87 -1.50 -4.76
CA GLY A 294 -13.15 -1.12 -5.98
C GLY A 294 -12.11 -2.17 -6.38
N HIS A 295 -12.48 -3.46 -6.29
CA HIS A 295 -11.65 -4.54 -6.79
C HIS A 295 -11.84 -4.66 -8.32
N ALA A 296 -10.73 -4.75 -9.05
CA ALA A 296 -10.77 -4.95 -10.50
C ALA A 296 -11.14 -6.41 -10.87
N ASN A 297 -10.94 -7.35 -9.93
CA ASN A 297 -11.21 -8.77 -10.09
C ASN A 297 -11.98 -9.28 -8.88
N LEU A 298 -13.12 -9.94 -9.11
CA LEU A 298 -13.97 -10.52 -8.08
C LEU A 298 -13.22 -11.56 -7.22
N HIS A 299 -12.28 -12.29 -7.80
CA HIS A 299 -11.45 -13.26 -7.08
C HIS A 299 -10.73 -12.64 -5.87
N THR A 300 -10.38 -11.35 -5.94
CA THR A 300 -9.79 -10.63 -4.80
C THR A 300 -10.77 -10.47 -3.63
N THR A 301 -12.07 -10.56 -3.90
CA THR A 301 -13.14 -10.42 -2.90
C THR A 301 -13.54 -11.78 -2.33
N MET A 302 -13.29 -12.88 -3.05
CA MET A 302 -13.66 -14.23 -2.61
C MET A 302 -12.93 -14.70 -1.35
N ILE A 303 -11.80 -14.06 -1.01
CA ILE A 303 -11.12 -14.32 0.27
C ILE A 303 -12.00 -14.06 1.51
N TYR A 304 -13.08 -13.29 1.38
CA TYR A 304 -14.03 -13.04 2.48
C TYR A 304 -15.03 -14.17 2.67
N LEU A 305 -15.31 -14.95 1.62
CA LEU A 305 -16.15 -16.16 1.73
C LEU A 305 -15.47 -17.23 2.59
N ASP A 306 -14.14 -17.37 2.46
CA ASP A 306 -13.37 -18.35 3.24
C ASP A 306 -13.36 -18.04 4.75
N ILE A 307 -13.67 -16.77 5.14
CA ILE A 307 -13.71 -16.33 6.54
C ILE A 307 -15.06 -16.70 7.18
N THR A 308 -16.16 -16.56 6.45
CA THR A 308 -17.52 -16.78 6.97
C THR A 308 -17.87 -18.26 7.09
N THR A 309 -17.40 -19.12 6.19
CA THR A 309 -17.66 -20.58 6.21
C THR A 309 -16.98 -21.33 7.36
N GLU A 310 -16.10 -20.69 8.12
CA GLU A 310 -15.43 -21.29 9.27
C GLU A 310 -15.96 -20.76 10.63
N GLN A 311 -16.90 -19.83 10.61
CA GLN A 311 -17.59 -19.31 11.80
C GLN A 311 -18.96 -19.98 12.04
N GLU A 312 -19.43 -20.78 11.06
CA GLU A 312 -20.54 -21.71 11.19
C GLU A 312 -20.05 -23.10 11.66
#